data_724b2192b188cd6a2ad53aea7aedabda
#
_entry.id   724b2192b188cd6a2ad53aea7aedabda
#
_cell.length_a   1.000
_cell.length_b   1.000
_cell.length_c   1.000
_cell.angle_alpha   90.00
_cell.angle_beta   90.00
_cell.angle_gamma   90.00
#
_symmetry.space_group_name_H-M   'P 1'
#
loop_
_entity.id
_entity.type
_entity.pdbx_description
1 polymer ?
#
loop_
_entity_poly.entity_id
_entity_poly.type
_entity_poly.pdbx_seq_one_letter_code
_entity_poly.pdbx_strand_id
1 'polypeptide(L)'
;MLTFYHKPESIDDMVYHIAAKLLVTVWDRSKGVSQMEWIIKECVETAGCELEVSAAFIGEDVLICLKGGERPHLGCVVQTEPRVSLTGDGSVSATSSVLNFPGHKDEVICRWMAEKVSRELGKRVVCTGGFHKDGISEKEIREVQGSVVRLTEMVIEGLQR
;
A
#
# COMPACT_ATOMS: atom_id res chain seq x y z
N MET A 1 18.61 16.58 -0.03
CA MET A 1 19.54 16.50 -1.17
C MET A 1 18.74 15.89 -2.31
N LEU A 2 18.33 16.72 -3.28
CA LEU A 2 17.46 16.34 -4.39
C LEU A 2 18.27 15.51 -5.40
N THR A 3 17.95 14.24 -5.55
CA THR A 3 18.52 13.39 -6.61
C THR A 3 17.66 13.56 -7.85
N PHE A 4 18.18 14.29 -8.84
CA PHE A 4 17.55 14.40 -10.15
C PHE A 4 17.62 13.03 -10.86
N TYR A 5 16.47 12.50 -11.26
CA TYR A 5 16.38 11.36 -12.16
C TYR A 5 16.95 11.76 -13.53
N HIS A 6 18.16 11.32 -13.83
CA HIS A 6 18.71 11.44 -15.17
C HIS A 6 18.30 10.21 -15.99
N LYS A 7 17.69 10.44 -17.16
CA LYS A 7 17.35 9.36 -18.11
C LYS A 7 18.66 8.87 -18.75
N PRO A 8 18.94 7.56 -18.74
CA PRO A 8 20.21 7.05 -19.31
C PRO A 8 20.28 7.36 -20.81
N GLU A 9 21.38 7.95 -21.23
CA GLU A 9 21.61 8.37 -22.63
C GLU A 9 22.31 7.27 -23.46
N SER A 10 22.81 6.19 -22.83
CA SER A 10 23.50 5.09 -23.51
C SER A 10 23.24 3.73 -22.86
N ILE A 11 23.57 2.64 -23.59
CA ILE A 11 23.51 1.26 -23.09
C ILE A 11 24.46 1.09 -21.90
N ASP A 12 25.62 1.77 -21.92
CA ASP A 12 26.61 1.70 -20.82
C ASP A 12 26.07 2.39 -19.56
N ASP A 13 25.35 3.49 -19.69
CA ASP A 13 24.65 4.15 -18.58
C ASP A 13 23.55 3.25 -18.00
N MET A 14 22.85 2.50 -18.85
CA MET A 14 21.84 1.55 -18.40
C MET A 14 22.44 0.38 -17.66
N VAL A 15 23.57 -0.14 -18.13
CA VAL A 15 24.34 -1.22 -17.45
C VAL A 15 24.92 -0.71 -16.12
N TYR A 16 25.41 0.53 -16.08
CA TYR A 16 25.90 1.16 -14.85
C TYR A 16 24.78 1.38 -13.83
N HIS A 17 23.59 1.81 -14.30
CA HIS A 17 22.40 1.97 -13.44
C HIS A 17 21.87 0.64 -12.92
N ILE A 18 21.90 -0.41 -13.73
CA ILE A 18 21.51 -1.78 -13.31
C ILE A 18 22.56 -2.36 -12.36
N ALA A 19 23.85 -2.17 -12.66
CA ALA A 19 24.94 -2.59 -11.78
C ALA A 19 24.96 -1.80 -10.46
N ALA A 20 24.69 -0.49 -10.49
CA ALA A 20 24.57 0.32 -9.28
C ALA A 20 23.35 -0.08 -8.44
N LYS A 21 22.19 -0.39 -9.07
CA LYS A 21 21.03 -0.96 -8.37
C LYS A 21 21.32 -2.35 -7.80
N LEU A 22 22.02 -3.21 -8.54
CA LEU A 22 22.45 -4.53 -8.05
C LEU A 22 23.50 -4.44 -6.95
N LEU A 23 24.40 -3.46 -6.98
CA LEU A 23 25.41 -3.22 -5.93
C LEU A 23 24.80 -2.62 -4.66
N VAL A 24 23.72 -1.81 -4.78
CA VAL A 24 22.97 -1.31 -3.62
C VAL A 24 22.11 -2.41 -2.98
N THR A 25 21.80 -3.50 -3.72
CA THR A 25 21.10 -4.67 -3.19
C THR A 25 22.03 -5.74 -2.62
N VAL A 26 23.37 -5.58 -2.69
CA VAL A 26 24.29 -6.43 -1.91
C VAL A 26 24.25 -5.94 -0.46
N TRP A 27 23.38 -6.56 0.28
CA TRP A 27 23.18 -6.42 1.71
C TRP A 27 24.52 -6.59 2.47
N ASP A 28 24.92 -5.56 3.15
CA ASP A 28 25.93 -5.68 4.20
C ASP A 28 25.28 -6.31 5.45
N ARG A 29 25.30 -7.63 5.52
CA ARG A 29 24.82 -8.42 6.68
C ARG A 29 25.53 -8.05 7.98
N SER A 30 26.60 -7.27 7.94
CA SER A 30 27.36 -6.87 9.14
C SER A 30 26.67 -5.78 9.95
N LYS A 31 25.67 -5.08 9.40
CA LYS A 31 24.96 -3.97 10.06
C LYS A 31 23.56 -4.30 10.59
N GLY A 32 23.06 -5.51 10.37
CA GLY A 32 21.87 -6.04 11.07
C GLY A 32 20.54 -5.32 10.87
N VAL A 33 20.46 -4.27 10.02
CA VAL A 33 19.23 -3.53 9.74
C VAL A 33 18.85 -3.71 8.28
N SER A 34 17.80 -4.50 8.02
CA SER A 34 17.18 -4.51 6.69
C SER A 34 16.44 -3.21 6.47
N GLN A 35 16.78 -2.46 5.42
CA GLN A 35 15.90 -1.42 4.95
C GLN A 35 14.59 -2.07 4.48
N MET A 36 13.46 -1.55 4.94
CA MET A 36 12.16 -1.95 4.42
C MET A 36 12.06 -1.47 2.97
N GLU A 37 11.89 -2.40 2.06
CA GLU A 37 11.71 -2.11 0.64
C GLU A 37 10.23 -2.28 0.29
N TRP A 38 9.67 -1.25 -0.35
CA TRP A 38 8.33 -1.34 -0.91
C TRP A 38 8.34 -2.27 -2.13
N ILE A 39 7.65 -3.40 -2.03
CA ILE A 39 7.52 -4.39 -3.11
C ILE A 39 6.55 -3.91 -4.17
N ILE A 40 5.47 -3.27 -3.71
CA ILE A 40 4.43 -2.67 -4.55
C ILE A 40 4.45 -1.16 -4.35
N LYS A 41 4.36 -0.45 -5.46
CA LYS A 41 4.14 0.99 -5.48
C LYS A 41 3.33 1.33 -6.73
N GLU A 42 2.03 1.51 -6.54
CA GLU A 42 1.08 1.78 -7.61
C GLU A 42 0.34 3.09 -7.36
N CYS A 43 -0.02 3.77 -8.42
CA CYS A 43 -0.69 5.05 -8.38
C CYS A 43 -1.80 5.09 -9.43
N VAL A 44 -2.94 5.69 -9.08
CA VAL A 44 -4.05 5.96 -10.00
C VAL A 44 -4.53 7.38 -9.83
N GLU A 45 -5.07 7.95 -10.90
CA GLU A 45 -5.77 9.22 -10.84
C GLU A 45 -7.24 8.99 -10.46
N THR A 46 -7.75 9.75 -9.48
CA THR A 46 -9.12 9.63 -8.98
C THR A 46 -9.58 10.94 -8.35
N ALA A 47 -10.81 11.34 -8.63
CA ALA A 47 -11.38 12.61 -8.14
C ALA A 47 -10.50 13.84 -8.46
N GLY A 48 -9.74 13.81 -9.57
CA GLY A 48 -8.81 14.87 -9.97
C GLY A 48 -7.54 14.95 -9.13
N CYS A 49 -7.20 13.93 -8.38
CA CYS A 49 -6.00 13.82 -7.54
C CYS A 49 -5.32 12.47 -7.74
N GLU A 50 -4.08 12.36 -7.29
CA GLU A 50 -3.39 11.07 -7.19
C GLU A 50 -3.82 10.29 -5.94
N LEU A 51 -3.93 8.97 -6.10
CA LEU A 51 -4.05 8.01 -5.01
C LEU A 51 -2.99 6.93 -5.20
N GLU A 52 -2.02 6.90 -4.30
CA GLU A 52 -0.90 5.95 -4.30
C GLU A 52 -1.10 4.90 -3.20
N VAL A 53 -0.78 3.65 -3.53
CA VAL A 53 -0.60 2.58 -2.56
C VAL A 53 0.85 2.09 -2.61
N SER A 54 1.43 1.86 -1.44
CA SER A 54 2.70 1.17 -1.28
C SER A 54 2.51 0.00 -0.33
N ALA A 55 3.06 -1.18 -0.68
CA ALA A 55 2.97 -2.37 0.15
C ALA A 55 4.32 -3.09 0.26
N ALA A 56 4.58 -3.65 1.45
CA ALA A 56 5.79 -4.40 1.76
C ALA A 56 5.50 -5.53 2.73
N PHE A 57 6.35 -6.57 2.73
CA PHE A 57 6.37 -7.56 3.79
C PHE A 57 7.20 -7.10 4.99
N ILE A 58 6.70 -7.38 6.19
CA ILE A 58 7.43 -7.29 7.45
C ILE A 58 7.48 -8.71 8.01
N GLY A 59 8.52 -9.46 7.66
CA GLY A 59 8.54 -10.90 7.88
C GLY A 59 7.45 -11.58 7.05
N GLU A 60 6.47 -12.19 7.71
CA GLU A 60 5.32 -12.83 7.05
C GLU A 60 4.10 -11.93 6.94
N ASP A 61 4.08 -10.80 7.63
CA ASP A 61 2.98 -9.85 7.69
C ASP A 61 3.10 -8.78 6.59
N VAL A 62 2.02 -8.06 6.31
CA VAL A 62 1.96 -7.05 5.26
C VAL A 62 1.72 -5.66 5.86
N LEU A 63 2.53 -4.70 5.45
CA LEU A 63 2.29 -3.28 5.67
C LEU A 63 1.84 -2.62 4.37
N ILE A 64 0.75 -1.84 4.46
CA ILE A 64 0.20 -1.05 3.37
C ILE A 64 0.11 0.42 3.77
N CYS A 65 0.62 1.30 2.93
CA CYS A 65 0.42 2.74 3.03
C CYS A 65 -0.44 3.22 1.86
N LEU A 66 -1.57 3.86 2.18
CA LEU A 66 -2.47 4.49 1.22
C LEU A 66 -2.40 6.00 1.40
N LYS A 67 -2.07 6.75 0.37
CA LYS A 67 -1.99 8.21 0.45
C LYS A 67 -2.51 8.87 -0.81
N GLY A 68 -3.23 9.96 -0.67
CA GLY A 68 -3.73 10.67 -1.85
C GLY A 68 -4.48 11.95 -1.53
N GLY A 69 -5.00 12.54 -2.60
CA GLY A 69 -5.72 13.80 -2.54
C GLY A 69 -4.82 15.02 -2.52
N GLU A 70 -5.40 16.17 -2.25
CA GLU A 70 -4.69 17.45 -2.19
C GLU A 70 -3.72 17.52 -1.00
N ARG A 71 -4.02 16.81 0.09
CA ARG A 71 -3.24 16.79 1.33
C ARG A 71 -3.11 15.37 1.88
N PRO A 72 -2.11 14.58 1.41
CA PRO A 72 -1.84 13.27 1.97
C PRO A 72 -1.59 13.31 3.47
N HIS A 73 -2.18 12.39 4.22
CA HIS A 73 -2.10 12.38 5.69
C HIS A 73 -2.31 10.97 6.26
N LEU A 74 -2.07 10.84 7.55
CA LEU A 74 -2.46 9.65 8.31
C LEU A 74 -3.86 9.87 8.90
N GLY A 75 -4.89 9.29 8.28
CA GLY A 75 -6.26 9.39 8.77
C GLY A 75 -6.64 8.28 9.74
N CYS A 76 -6.05 7.09 9.56
CA CYS A 76 -6.29 5.94 10.43
C CYS A 76 -5.14 4.93 10.39
N VAL A 77 -5.18 3.99 11.35
CA VAL A 77 -4.41 2.74 11.32
C VAL A 77 -5.40 1.59 11.46
N VAL A 78 -5.40 0.68 10.50
CA VAL A 78 -6.23 -0.53 10.51
C VAL A 78 -5.32 -1.74 10.64
N GLN A 79 -5.47 -2.49 11.72
CA GLN A 79 -4.85 -3.79 11.91
C GLN A 79 -5.88 -4.87 11.57
N THR A 80 -5.50 -5.85 10.76
CA THR A 80 -6.40 -6.93 10.31
C THR A 80 -5.73 -8.28 10.46
N GLU A 81 -6.49 -9.25 10.97
CA GLU A 81 -6.04 -10.62 11.15
C GLU A 81 -6.98 -11.58 10.40
N PRO A 82 -6.43 -12.52 9.59
CA PRO A 82 -7.25 -13.53 8.92
C PRO A 82 -7.74 -14.56 9.94
N ARG A 83 -8.93 -15.06 9.75
CA ARG A 83 -9.53 -16.13 10.56
C ARG A 83 -10.44 -17.01 9.74
N VAL A 84 -10.72 -18.20 10.25
CA VAL A 84 -11.77 -19.05 9.67
C VAL A 84 -13.12 -18.35 9.78
N SER A 85 -13.90 -18.40 8.71
CA SER A 85 -15.25 -17.84 8.69
C SER A 85 -16.15 -18.54 9.70
N LEU A 86 -17.02 -17.78 10.35
CA LEU A 86 -18.02 -18.31 11.27
C LEU A 86 -19.23 -18.92 10.57
N THR A 87 -19.31 -18.84 9.24
CA THR A 87 -20.38 -19.45 8.43
C THR A 87 -20.27 -20.97 8.34
N GLY A 88 -19.13 -21.55 8.72
CA GLY A 88 -18.90 -23.01 8.71
C GLY A 88 -18.65 -23.58 7.32
N ASP A 89 -18.46 -22.73 6.31
CA ASP A 89 -18.18 -23.14 4.91
C ASP A 89 -16.67 -23.33 4.62
N GLY A 90 -15.82 -23.16 5.62
CA GLY A 90 -14.37 -23.26 5.51
C GLY A 90 -13.70 -22.06 4.82
N SER A 91 -14.45 -21.02 4.49
CA SER A 91 -13.88 -19.81 3.90
C SER A 91 -13.04 -19.02 4.89
N VAL A 92 -12.12 -18.20 4.37
CA VAL A 92 -11.32 -17.27 5.16
C VAL A 92 -12.06 -15.94 5.29
N SER A 93 -12.19 -15.47 6.51
CA SER A 93 -12.68 -14.14 6.87
C SER A 93 -11.54 -13.33 7.49
N ALA A 94 -11.80 -12.08 7.80
CA ALA A 94 -10.86 -11.22 8.50
C ALA A 94 -11.54 -10.45 9.62
N THR A 95 -10.79 -10.08 10.65
CA THR A 95 -11.25 -9.20 11.74
C THR A 95 -10.30 -8.03 11.86
N SER A 96 -10.87 -6.82 11.92
CA SER A 96 -10.10 -5.58 11.97
C SER A 96 -10.29 -4.85 13.29
N SER A 97 -9.19 -4.24 13.76
CA SER A 97 -9.18 -3.20 14.77
C SER A 97 -8.76 -1.88 14.13
N VAL A 98 -9.38 -0.79 14.54
CA VAL A 98 -9.16 0.53 13.92
C VAL A 98 -8.81 1.57 14.97
N LEU A 99 -7.79 2.35 14.68
CA LEU A 99 -7.44 3.58 15.39
C LEU A 99 -7.61 4.75 14.43
N ASN A 100 -8.62 5.58 14.67
CA ASN A 100 -8.87 6.77 13.87
C ASN A 100 -8.26 8.02 14.51
N PHE A 101 -7.69 8.86 13.66
CA PHE A 101 -7.41 10.25 14.06
C PHE A 101 -8.70 11.07 14.04
N PRO A 102 -8.90 11.99 14.99
CA PRO A 102 -10.13 12.78 15.09
C PRO A 102 -10.43 13.54 13.78
N GLY A 103 -11.70 13.47 13.34
CA GLY A 103 -12.18 14.15 12.15
C GLY A 103 -11.95 13.44 10.83
N HIS A 104 -11.30 12.26 10.83
CA HIS A 104 -11.01 11.47 9.62
C HIS A 104 -11.98 10.29 9.47
N LYS A 105 -12.30 9.96 8.20
CA LYS A 105 -13.18 8.84 7.81
C LYS A 105 -12.48 7.84 6.88
N ASP A 106 -11.17 7.92 6.80
CA ASP A 106 -10.33 7.11 5.92
C ASP A 106 -10.35 5.62 6.26
N GLU A 107 -10.85 5.28 7.46
CA GLU A 107 -11.01 3.89 7.88
C GLU A 107 -11.80 3.04 6.89
N VAL A 108 -12.77 3.62 6.19
CA VAL A 108 -13.62 2.90 5.25
C VAL A 108 -12.79 2.28 4.13
N ILE A 109 -11.89 3.06 3.54
CA ILE A 109 -11.03 2.62 2.43
C ILE A 109 -9.86 1.76 2.92
N CYS A 110 -9.22 2.13 4.04
CA CYS A 110 -8.12 1.37 4.61
C CYS A 110 -8.58 0.02 5.15
N ARG A 111 -9.74 -0.06 5.83
CA ARG A 111 -10.33 -1.30 6.34
C ARG A 111 -10.67 -2.24 5.20
N TRP A 112 -11.35 -1.74 4.18
CA TRP A 112 -11.74 -2.54 3.02
C TRP A 112 -10.52 -3.19 2.36
N MET A 113 -9.46 -2.40 2.11
CA MET A 113 -8.20 -2.87 1.54
C MET A 113 -7.51 -3.90 2.46
N ALA A 114 -7.35 -3.60 3.75
CA ALA A 114 -6.70 -4.47 4.70
C ALA A 114 -7.41 -5.83 4.84
N GLU A 115 -8.75 -5.82 4.95
CA GLU A 115 -9.55 -7.04 5.06
C GLU A 115 -9.49 -7.89 3.79
N LYS A 116 -9.55 -7.27 2.61
CA LYS A 116 -9.47 -7.98 1.33
C LYS A 116 -8.10 -8.63 1.15
N VAL A 117 -7.02 -7.87 1.37
CA VAL A 117 -5.64 -8.39 1.28
C VAL A 117 -5.41 -9.50 2.31
N SER A 118 -5.86 -9.32 3.54
CA SER A 118 -5.72 -10.31 4.62
C SER A 118 -6.40 -11.64 4.28
N ARG A 119 -7.63 -11.60 3.75
CA ARG A 119 -8.37 -12.81 3.35
C ARG A 119 -7.70 -13.54 2.20
N GLU A 120 -7.26 -12.81 1.19
CA GLU A 120 -6.69 -13.41 -0.03
C GLU A 120 -5.28 -13.99 0.20
N LEU A 121 -4.49 -13.37 1.07
CA LEU A 121 -3.13 -13.81 1.34
C LEU A 121 -3.01 -14.71 2.58
N GLY A 122 -4.05 -14.77 3.42
CA GLY A 122 -3.99 -15.48 4.70
C GLY A 122 -2.98 -14.88 5.68
N LYS A 123 -2.73 -13.56 5.59
CA LYS A 123 -1.68 -12.86 6.36
C LYS A 123 -2.28 -11.75 7.22
N ARG A 124 -1.58 -11.40 8.31
CA ARG A 124 -1.88 -10.17 9.04
C ARG A 124 -1.52 -8.97 8.18
N VAL A 125 -2.35 -7.95 8.25
CA VAL A 125 -2.19 -6.72 7.47
C VAL A 125 -2.33 -5.51 8.36
N VAL A 126 -1.42 -4.56 8.23
CA VAL A 126 -1.62 -3.19 8.71
C VAL A 126 -1.77 -2.29 7.50
N CYS A 127 -2.89 -1.55 7.43
CA CYS A 127 -3.11 -0.51 6.44
C CYS A 127 -3.25 0.84 7.13
N THR A 128 -2.53 1.84 6.66
CA THR A 128 -2.56 3.19 7.21
C THR A 128 -2.54 4.23 6.11
N GLY A 129 -3.04 5.41 6.40
CA GLY A 129 -3.03 6.55 5.47
C GLY A 129 -4.38 7.22 5.35
N GLY A 130 -4.59 7.88 4.23
CA GLY A 130 -5.83 8.59 3.96
C GLY A 130 -5.83 9.34 2.63
N PHE A 131 -7.02 9.79 2.24
CA PHE A 131 -7.27 10.62 1.07
C PHE A 131 -8.03 11.87 1.48
N HIS A 132 -7.45 13.05 1.19
CA HIS A 132 -8.10 14.31 1.50
C HIS A 132 -8.27 15.19 0.27
N LYS A 133 -9.51 15.62 0.06
CA LYS A 133 -9.87 16.64 -0.93
C LYS A 133 -10.90 17.58 -0.34
N ASP A 134 -10.62 18.88 -0.39
CA ASP A 134 -11.56 19.88 0.10
C ASP A 134 -12.84 19.89 -0.75
N GLY A 135 -13.99 19.91 -0.08
CA GLY A 135 -15.30 19.94 -0.77
C GLY A 135 -15.63 18.70 -1.61
N ILE A 136 -15.00 17.56 -1.34
CA ILE A 136 -15.23 16.31 -2.07
C ILE A 136 -16.73 15.94 -2.11
N SER A 137 -17.23 15.69 -3.30
CA SER A 137 -18.62 15.29 -3.53
C SER A 137 -18.84 13.79 -3.27
N GLU A 138 -20.08 13.38 -3.06
CA GLU A 138 -20.43 11.95 -2.95
C GLU A 138 -20.06 11.13 -4.17
N LYS A 139 -20.11 11.72 -5.37
CA LYS A 139 -19.69 11.07 -6.61
C LYS A 139 -18.19 10.79 -6.57
N GLU A 140 -17.38 11.77 -6.19
CA GLU A 140 -15.93 11.62 -6.07
C GLU A 140 -15.54 10.64 -4.97
N ILE A 141 -16.27 10.60 -3.84
CA ILE A 141 -16.06 9.57 -2.79
C ILE A 141 -16.23 8.16 -3.38
N ARG A 142 -17.29 7.93 -4.18
CA ARG A 142 -17.51 6.64 -4.85
C ARG A 142 -16.41 6.33 -5.87
N GLU A 143 -15.88 7.34 -6.56
CA GLU A 143 -14.77 7.19 -7.48
C GLU A 143 -13.49 6.78 -6.75
N VAL A 144 -13.16 7.42 -5.64
CA VAL A 144 -12.03 7.05 -4.78
C VAL A 144 -12.18 5.61 -4.27
N GLN A 145 -13.37 5.23 -3.80
CA GLN A 145 -13.63 3.84 -3.36
C GLN A 145 -13.41 2.83 -4.50
N GLY A 146 -13.87 3.12 -5.71
CA GLY A 146 -13.63 2.28 -6.89
C GLY A 146 -12.15 2.17 -7.25
N SER A 147 -11.39 3.25 -7.07
CA SER A 147 -9.93 3.25 -7.27
C SER A 147 -9.19 2.42 -6.22
N VAL A 148 -9.65 2.47 -4.96
CA VAL A 148 -9.11 1.61 -3.88
C VAL A 148 -9.35 0.14 -4.20
N VAL A 149 -10.49 -0.23 -4.78
CA VAL A 149 -10.75 -1.62 -5.22
C VAL A 149 -9.68 -2.07 -6.22
N ARG A 150 -9.44 -1.28 -7.27
CA ARG A 150 -8.42 -1.60 -8.30
C ARG A 150 -7.01 -1.69 -7.71
N LEU A 151 -6.63 -0.73 -6.88
CA LEU A 151 -5.31 -0.74 -6.22
C LEU A 151 -5.14 -1.95 -5.30
N THR A 152 -6.22 -2.39 -4.64
CA THR A 152 -6.19 -3.59 -3.79
C THR A 152 -5.92 -4.85 -4.60
N GLU A 153 -6.52 -4.99 -5.78
CA GLU A 153 -6.27 -6.11 -6.68
C GLU A 153 -4.81 -6.12 -7.14
N MET A 154 -4.26 -4.96 -7.52
CA MET A 154 -2.84 -4.83 -7.90
C MET A 154 -1.90 -5.19 -6.75
N VAL A 155 -2.22 -4.79 -5.51
CA VAL A 155 -1.46 -5.18 -4.31
C VAL A 155 -1.47 -6.69 -4.11
N ILE A 156 -2.65 -7.32 -4.20
CA ILE A 156 -2.77 -8.78 -4.03
C ILE A 156 -1.97 -9.53 -5.09
N GLU A 157 -2.15 -9.18 -6.36
CA GLU A 157 -1.42 -9.79 -7.48
C GLU A 157 0.10 -9.63 -7.35
N GLY A 158 0.54 -8.44 -6.93
CA GLY A 158 1.95 -8.14 -6.78
C GLY A 158 2.62 -8.86 -5.60
N LEU A 159 1.88 -9.08 -4.50
CA LEU A 159 2.39 -9.80 -3.32
C LEU A 159 2.28 -11.32 -3.43
N GLN A 160 1.58 -11.86 -4.42
CA GLN A 160 1.48 -13.30 -4.70
C GLN A 160 2.58 -13.82 -5.64
N ARG A 161 3.34 -12.92 -6.29
CA ARG A 161 4.45 -13.26 -7.21
C ARG A 161 5.72 -13.57 -6.45
#